data_2c421bb60db82a59fa865ecaaaba1218
#
_entry.id   2c421bb60db82a59fa865ecaaaba1218
#
_cell.length_a   1.000
_cell.length_b   1.000
_cell.length_c   1.000
_cell.angle_alpha   90.00
_cell.angle_beta   90.00
_cell.angle_gamma   90.00
#
_symmetry.space_group_name_H-M   'P 1'
#
loop_
_entity.id
_entity.type
_entity.pdbx_description
1 polymer ?
#
loop_
_entity_poly.entity_id
_entity_poly.type
_entity_poly.pdbx_seq_one_letter_code
_entity_poly.pdbx_strand_id
1 'polypeptide(L)'
;MPYIELESLDDVRLDVFARLTEAQLRNKLEPEKGIFIVESEKVIDRALLGGVQPLSMLMTPEWVDRTREIVARAEAACEEPGGLPVFVVPSKEAERLTGFAVTRGILLACRRPQLPSMEDLLARVDAEKAARAAAVAAGELDPGEVGNMHDASRRRIAVLEGIVDHTNVGAIFRSAAAMGIDAVLVTPTCCDPL
;
A
#
# COMPACT_ATOMS: atom_id res chain seq x y z
N MET A 1 6.58 6.44 -20.79
CA MET A 1 5.29 6.48 -21.51
C MET A 1 4.73 7.89 -21.60
N PRO A 2 3.89 8.21 -22.60
CA PRO A 2 3.22 9.50 -22.62
C PRO A 2 2.17 9.56 -21.49
N TYR A 3 2.16 10.66 -20.76
CA TYR A 3 1.09 11.00 -19.84
C TYR A 3 -0.21 11.17 -20.62
N ILE A 4 -1.33 10.78 -20.01
CA ILE A 4 -2.67 10.90 -20.60
C ILE A 4 -3.33 12.12 -19.97
N GLU A 5 -3.38 13.23 -20.72
CA GLU A 5 -4.06 14.44 -20.27
C GLU A 5 -5.57 14.28 -20.40
N LEU A 6 -6.30 14.62 -19.36
CA LEU A 6 -7.76 14.58 -19.29
C LEU A 6 -8.28 15.89 -18.73
N GLU A 7 -9.35 16.40 -19.31
CA GLU A 7 -9.92 17.70 -18.92
C GLU A 7 -10.85 17.60 -17.70
N SER A 8 -11.41 16.42 -17.41
CA SER A 8 -12.39 16.20 -16.37
C SER A 8 -12.22 14.83 -15.72
N LEU A 9 -12.66 14.74 -14.44
CA LEU A 9 -12.82 13.48 -13.71
C LEU A 9 -13.98 12.62 -14.21
N ASP A 10 -14.79 13.11 -15.13
CA ASP A 10 -15.95 12.38 -15.68
C ASP A 10 -15.57 11.28 -16.67
N ASP A 11 -14.29 11.15 -17.00
CA ASP A 11 -13.78 10.06 -17.82
C ASP A 11 -13.88 8.72 -17.06
N VAL A 12 -14.46 7.71 -17.72
CA VAL A 12 -14.67 6.37 -17.12
C VAL A 12 -13.38 5.71 -16.64
N ARG A 13 -12.24 6.04 -17.25
CA ARG A 13 -10.93 5.51 -16.86
C ARG A 13 -10.49 5.97 -15.45
N LEU A 14 -11.12 7.04 -14.94
CA LEU A 14 -10.87 7.60 -13.62
C LEU A 14 -11.86 7.12 -12.56
N ASP A 15 -12.77 6.20 -12.88
CA ASP A 15 -13.81 5.72 -11.95
C ASP A 15 -13.21 5.20 -10.64
N VAL A 16 -12.08 4.50 -10.74
CA VAL A 16 -11.37 3.97 -9.56
C VAL A 16 -10.98 5.06 -8.56
N PHE A 17 -10.69 6.26 -9.02
CA PHE A 17 -10.32 7.39 -8.17
C PHE A 17 -11.51 8.25 -7.75
N ALA A 18 -12.56 8.35 -8.57
CA ALA A 18 -13.58 9.37 -8.46
C ALA A 18 -14.97 8.85 -8.10
N ARG A 19 -15.32 7.63 -8.51
CA ARG A 19 -16.71 7.15 -8.48
C ARG A 19 -16.94 5.83 -7.75
N LEU A 20 -15.90 5.04 -7.53
CA LEU A 20 -16.06 3.78 -6.82
C LEU A 20 -16.08 4.02 -5.31
N THR A 21 -17.06 3.43 -4.66
CA THR A 21 -17.12 3.38 -3.20
C THR A 21 -16.06 2.42 -2.66
N GLU A 22 -15.72 2.57 -1.39
CA GLU A 22 -14.81 1.66 -0.70
C GLU A 22 -15.25 0.17 -0.83
N ALA A 23 -16.56 -0.08 -0.75
CA ALA A 23 -17.09 -1.42 -0.91
C ALA A 23 -16.89 -1.98 -2.33
N GLN A 24 -16.98 -1.13 -3.37
CA GLN A 24 -16.72 -1.50 -4.75
C GLN A 24 -15.23 -1.70 -5.01
N LEU A 25 -14.38 -0.86 -4.44
CA LEU A 25 -12.91 -1.00 -4.52
C LEU A 25 -12.45 -2.31 -3.89
N ARG A 26 -13.02 -2.69 -2.73
CA ARG A 26 -12.69 -3.96 -2.06
C ARG A 26 -13.09 -5.19 -2.86
N ASN A 27 -14.11 -5.09 -3.68
CA ASN A 27 -14.66 -6.19 -4.49
C ASN A 27 -14.83 -7.51 -3.69
N LYS A 28 -15.68 -7.50 -2.65
CA LYS A 28 -15.81 -8.61 -1.71
C LYS A 28 -16.23 -9.95 -2.35
N LEU A 29 -16.92 -9.91 -3.50
CA LEU A 29 -17.34 -11.10 -4.23
C LEU A 29 -16.23 -11.69 -5.11
N GLU A 30 -15.29 -10.88 -5.55
CA GLU A 30 -14.14 -11.26 -6.36
C GLU A 30 -12.90 -10.58 -5.77
N PRO A 31 -12.40 -11.03 -4.61
CA PRO A 31 -11.32 -10.36 -3.87
C PRO A 31 -10.05 -10.12 -4.68
N GLU A 32 -9.78 -10.99 -5.66
CA GLU A 32 -8.65 -10.89 -6.58
C GLU A 32 -8.71 -9.67 -7.51
N LYS A 33 -9.92 -9.10 -7.68
CA LYS A 33 -10.15 -7.86 -8.43
C LYS A 33 -10.19 -6.62 -7.54
N GLY A 34 -10.03 -6.79 -6.25
CA GLY A 34 -10.05 -5.70 -5.29
C GLY A 34 -8.92 -4.70 -5.53
N ILE A 35 -9.20 -3.43 -5.28
CA ILE A 35 -8.30 -2.29 -5.51
C ILE A 35 -8.23 -1.47 -4.22
N PHE A 36 -7.09 -0.84 -3.99
CA PHE A 36 -6.93 0.21 -2.99
C PHE A 36 -6.16 1.40 -3.56
N ILE A 37 -6.38 2.56 -2.96
CA ILE A 37 -5.77 3.81 -3.41
C ILE A 37 -4.67 4.21 -2.41
N VAL A 38 -3.52 4.53 -2.95
CA VAL A 38 -2.38 5.05 -2.20
C VAL A 38 -2.21 6.52 -2.52
N GLU A 39 -2.19 7.37 -1.51
CA GLU A 39 -2.03 8.82 -1.65
C GLU A 39 -0.66 9.27 -1.14
N SER A 40 -0.06 10.20 -1.83
CA SER A 40 1.21 10.88 -1.57
C SER A 40 2.46 10.12 -2.00
N GLU A 41 3.44 10.91 -2.43
CA GLU A 41 4.74 10.46 -2.94
C GLU A 41 5.43 9.45 -2.00
N LYS A 42 5.54 9.80 -0.71
CA LYS A 42 6.23 8.94 0.28
C LYS A 42 5.51 7.63 0.55
N VAL A 43 4.17 7.64 0.52
CA VAL A 43 3.39 6.42 0.77
C VAL A 43 3.42 5.53 -0.47
N ILE A 44 3.32 6.11 -1.67
CA ILE A 44 3.46 5.38 -2.93
C ILE A 44 4.83 4.70 -3.02
N ASP A 45 5.89 5.42 -2.69
CA ASP A 45 7.24 4.86 -2.67
C ASP A 45 7.36 3.64 -1.75
N ARG A 46 6.83 3.73 -0.55
CA ARG A 46 6.81 2.61 0.40
C ARG A 46 5.93 1.46 -0.06
N ALA A 47 4.79 1.75 -0.67
CA ALA A 47 3.91 0.72 -1.22
C ALA A 47 4.62 -0.07 -2.33
N LEU A 48 5.29 0.63 -3.26
CA LEU A 48 6.08 0.01 -4.32
C LEU A 48 7.22 -0.86 -3.78
N LEU A 49 7.94 -0.37 -2.75
CA LEU A 49 8.95 -1.17 -2.05
C LEU A 49 8.36 -2.40 -1.36
N GLY A 50 7.09 -2.33 -0.94
CA GLY A 50 6.33 -3.44 -0.38
C GLY A 50 5.80 -4.43 -1.43
N GLY A 51 6.08 -4.22 -2.71
CA GLY A 51 5.72 -5.15 -3.79
C GLY A 51 4.25 -5.08 -4.21
N VAL A 52 3.58 -3.93 -4.00
CA VAL A 52 2.20 -3.76 -4.50
C VAL A 52 2.17 -3.72 -6.03
N GLN A 53 1.07 -4.17 -6.60
CA GLN A 53 0.81 -4.17 -8.04
C GLN A 53 0.12 -2.88 -8.47
N PRO A 54 0.81 -1.94 -9.16
CA PRO A 54 0.21 -0.73 -9.71
C PRO A 54 -0.75 -1.05 -10.85
N LEU A 55 -1.86 -0.31 -10.90
CA LEU A 55 -2.88 -0.42 -11.95
C LEU A 55 -3.01 0.85 -12.78
N SER A 56 -2.99 2.01 -12.13
CA SER A 56 -3.03 3.32 -12.78
C SER A 56 -2.58 4.41 -11.81
N MET A 57 -2.15 5.55 -12.35
CA MET A 57 -1.81 6.73 -11.56
C MET A 57 -2.67 7.92 -11.99
N LEU A 58 -2.96 8.80 -11.03
CA LEU A 58 -3.59 10.09 -11.25
C LEU A 58 -2.77 11.17 -10.58
N MET A 59 -2.54 12.28 -11.30
CA MET A 59 -1.82 13.44 -10.75
C MET A 59 -2.26 14.74 -11.39
N THR A 60 -1.84 15.84 -10.80
CA THR A 60 -2.00 17.17 -11.37
C THR A 60 -0.71 17.61 -12.08
N PRO A 61 -0.77 18.60 -13.01
CA PRO A 61 0.39 18.98 -13.85
C PRO A 61 1.65 19.34 -13.05
N GLU A 62 1.51 19.97 -11.89
CA GLU A 62 2.63 20.37 -11.03
C GLU A 62 3.41 19.19 -10.44
N TRP A 63 2.85 18.00 -10.46
CA TRP A 63 3.49 16.79 -9.94
C TRP A 63 4.24 15.98 -11.01
N VAL A 64 3.98 16.21 -12.27
CA VAL A 64 4.55 15.45 -13.40
C VAL A 64 6.09 15.41 -13.32
N ASP A 65 6.72 16.57 -13.19
CA ASP A 65 8.20 16.64 -13.17
C ASP A 65 8.81 16.10 -11.88
N ARG A 66 8.12 16.30 -10.76
CA ARG A 66 8.61 15.91 -9.43
C ARG A 66 8.58 14.40 -9.19
N THR A 67 7.67 13.70 -9.86
CA THR A 67 7.38 12.28 -9.58
C THR A 67 7.90 11.34 -10.66
N ARG A 68 8.74 11.79 -11.58
CA ARG A 68 9.28 10.97 -12.69
C ARG A 68 9.91 9.66 -12.23
N GLU A 69 10.67 9.68 -11.14
CA GLU A 69 11.32 8.49 -10.60
C GLU A 69 10.31 7.50 -10.00
N ILE A 70 9.28 8.02 -9.34
CA ILE A 70 8.19 7.18 -8.79
C ILE A 70 7.37 6.57 -9.90
N VAL A 71 7.03 7.35 -10.93
CA VAL A 71 6.34 6.86 -12.13
C VAL A 71 7.14 5.74 -12.79
N ALA A 72 8.46 5.93 -12.99
CA ALA A 72 9.32 4.91 -13.58
C ALA A 72 9.35 3.61 -12.76
N ARG A 73 9.39 3.72 -11.42
CA ARG A 73 9.32 2.53 -10.54
C ARG A 73 7.95 1.85 -10.56
N ALA A 74 6.88 2.64 -10.57
CA ALA A 74 5.52 2.11 -10.68
C ALA A 74 5.29 1.42 -12.04
N GLU A 75 5.83 2.00 -13.12
CA GLU A 75 5.84 1.38 -14.45
C GLU A 75 6.58 0.03 -14.46
N ALA A 76 7.77 -0.01 -13.85
CA ALA A 76 8.56 -1.23 -13.76
C ALA A 76 7.88 -2.34 -12.91
N ALA A 77 7.04 -1.95 -11.95
CA ALA A 77 6.28 -2.88 -11.11
C ALA A 77 4.90 -3.24 -11.68
N CYS A 78 4.45 -2.56 -12.76
CA CYS A 78 3.14 -2.79 -13.36
C CYS A 78 3.16 -4.05 -14.25
N GLU A 79 2.29 -5.01 -13.97
CA GLU A 79 2.13 -6.24 -14.74
C GLU A 79 0.95 -6.18 -15.73
N GLU A 80 0.23 -5.05 -15.79
CA GLU A 80 -0.93 -4.92 -16.68
C GLU A 80 -0.51 -4.92 -18.17
N PRO A 81 -1.26 -5.65 -19.03
CA PRO A 81 -1.01 -5.67 -20.46
C PRO A 81 -1.24 -4.28 -21.07
N GLY A 82 -0.23 -3.55 -21.39
CA GLY A 82 -0.30 -2.18 -21.90
C GLY A 82 0.42 -1.16 -21.01
N GLY A 83 0.94 -1.63 -19.88
CA GLY A 83 1.73 -0.83 -18.93
C GLY A 83 0.86 0.05 -18.04
N LEU A 84 1.50 0.94 -17.30
CA LEU A 84 0.86 1.80 -16.31
C LEU A 84 0.26 3.05 -16.98
N PRO A 85 -1.07 3.22 -17.05
CA PRO A 85 -1.65 4.49 -17.47
C PRO A 85 -1.44 5.56 -16.39
N VAL A 86 -0.86 6.70 -16.77
CA VAL A 86 -0.64 7.85 -15.90
C VAL A 86 -1.51 9.00 -16.40
N PHE A 87 -2.57 9.30 -15.65
CA PHE A 87 -3.53 10.34 -15.97
C PHE A 87 -3.11 11.66 -15.33
N VAL A 88 -3.25 12.74 -16.10
CA VAL A 88 -3.02 14.10 -15.62
C VAL A 88 -4.30 14.90 -15.78
N VAL A 89 -4.82 15.44 -14.69
CA VAL A 89 -6.04 16.24 -14.65
C VAL A 89 -5.75 17.63 -14.11
N PRO A 90 -6.52 18.67 -14.50
CA PRO A 90 -6.38 20.00 -13.94
C PRO A 90 -6.57 19.99 -12.40
N SER A 91 -5.83 20.83 -11.68
CA SER A 91 -5.87 20.90 -10.20
C SER A 91 -7.27 21.14 -9.67
N LYS A 92 -8.10 21.93 -10.37
CA LYS A 92 -9.51 22.16 -10.03
C LYS A 92 -10.35 20.88 -10.07
N GLU A 93 -10.08 19.99 -11.02
CA GLU A 93 -10.77 18.70 -11.08
C GLU A 93 -10.31 17.77 -9.96
N ALA A 94 -9.00 17.75 -9.68
CA ALA A 94 -8.46 16.96 -8.58
C ALA A 94 -9.02 17.38 -7.21
N GLU A 95 -9.32 18.67 -6.97
CA GLU A 95 -9.97 19.17 -5.76
C GLU A 95 -11.38 18.58 -5.54
N ARG A 96 -12.07 18.20 -6.61
CA ARG A 96 -13.39 17.55 -6.51
C ARG A 96 -13.33 16.15 -5.89
N LEU A 97 -12.19 15.47 -5.97
CA LEU A 97 -12.01 14.14 -5.38
C LEU A 97 -11.98 14.16 -3.86
N THR A 98 -11.36 15.17 -3.28
CA THR A 98 -11.06 15.21 -1.84
C THR A 98 -11.92 16.20 -1.09
N GLY A 99 -12.64 17.10 -1.80
CA GLY A 99 -13.36 18.23 -1.20
C GLY A 99 -12.44 19.31 -0.61
N PHE A 100 -11.12 19.16 -0.74
CA PHE A 100 -10.09 20.10 -0.30
C PHE A 100 -9.05 20.27 -1.40
N ALA A 101 -8.26 21.35 -1.36
CA ALA A 101 -7.10 21.47 -2.22
C ALA A 101 -6.22 20.23 -2.07
N VAL A 102 -5.97 19.53 -3.18
CA VAL A 102 -5.17 18.29 -3.19
C VAL A 102 -3.72 18.66 -2.87
N THR A 103 -3.41 18.79 -1.58
CA THR A 103 -2.08 19.17 -1.11
C THR A 103 -1.01 18.11 -1.41
N ARG A 104 -1.43 16.92 -1.87
CA ARG A 104 -0.54 15.77 -2.13
C ARG A 104 -0.70 15.17 -3.52
N GLY A 105 -1.28 15.89 -4.44
CA GLY A 105 -1.47 15.81 -5.90
C GLY A 105 -1.15 14.53 -6.70
N ILE A 106 -0.90 13.40 -6.06
CA ILE A 106 -0.61 12.13 -6.71
C ILE A 106 -1.31 10.97 -6.00
N LEU A 107 -2.00 10.16 -6.79
CA LEU A 107 -2.70 8.94 -6.36
C LEU A 107 -2.20 7.75 -7.19
N LEU A 108 -2.09 6.59 -6.54
CA LEU A 108 -1.80 5.32 -7.20
C LEU A 108 -2.90 4.32 -6.87
N ALA A 109 -3.58 3.80 -7.87
CA ALA A 109 -4.47 2.66 -7.73
C ALA A 109 -3.64 1.39 -7.81
N CYS A 110 -3.82 0.51 -6.82
CA CYS A 110 -3.11 -0.75 -6.73
C CYS A 110 -4.10 -1.91 -6.60
N ARG A 111 -3.72 -3.07 -7.11
CA ARG A 111 -4.42 -4.33 -6.84
C ARG A 111 -4.28 -4.68 -5.36
N ARG A 112 -5.37 -5.11 -4.72
CA ARG A 112 -5.29 -5.59 -3.34
C ARG A 112 -4.45 -6.86 -3.28
N PRO A 113 -3.49 -6.94 -2.36
CA PRO A 113 -2.71 -8.16 -2.19
C PRO A 113 -3.61 -9.29 -1.67
N GLN A 114 -3.37 -10.49 -2.15
CA GLN A 114 -3.96 -11.69 -1.55
C GLN A 114 -3.35 -11.88 -0.17
N LEU A 115 -4.19 -11.87 0.85
CA LEU A 115 -3.72 -12.12 2.21
C LEU A 115 -3.44 -13.62 2.39
N PRO A 116 -2.32 -13.98 3.02
CA PRO A 116 -2.02 -15.38 3.31
C PRO A 116 -3.02 -15.94 4.33
N SER A 117 -3.17 -17.25 4.37
CA SER A 117 -3.82 -17.91 5.49
C SER A 117 -3.05 -17.64 6.79
N MET A 118 -3.70 -17.82 7.94
CA MET A 118 -3.01 -17.67 9.22
C MET A 118 -1.84 -18.65 9.34
N GLU A 119 -1.98 -19.87 8.84
CA GLU A 119 -0.95 -20.90 8.86
C GLU A 119 0.26 -20.48 8.02
N ASP A 120 0.02 -20.01 6.79
CA ASP A 120 1.08 -19.54 5.90
C ASP A 120 1.78 -18.28 6.45
N LEU A 121 1.02 -17.36 7.06
CA LEU A 121 1.58 -16.18 7.72
C LEU A 121 2.52 -16.57 8.85
N LEU A 122 2.10 -17.50 9.71
CA LEU A 122 2.90 -17.94 10.83
C LEU A 122 4.14 -18.74 10.38
N ALA A 123 4.00 -19.57 9.35
CA ALA A 123 5.13 -20.29 8.75
C ALA A 123 6.16 -19.32 8.16
N ARG A 124 5.70 -18.27 7.48
CA ARG A 124 6.59 -17.21 6.97
C ARG A 124 7.32 -16.46 8.08
N VAL A 125 6.62 -16.10 9.16
CA VAL A 125 7.22 -15.46 10.33
C VAL A 125 8.34 -16.32 10.91
N ASP A 126 8.11 -17.63 11.07
CA ASP A 126 9.12 -18.55 11.59
C ASP A 126 10.34 -18.67 10.67
N ALA A 127 10.10 -18.78 9.35
CA ALA A 127 11.17 -18.85 8.37
C ALA A 127 12.03 -17.58 8.36
N GLU A 128 11.41 -16.40 8.42
CA GLU A 128 12.13 -15.12 8.50
C GLU A 128 12.96 -15.01 9.79
N LYS A 129 12.42 -15.44 10.93
CA LYS A 129 13.15 -15.45 12.20
C LYS A 129 14.33 -16.43 12.18
N ALA A 130 14.12 -17.61 11.64
CA ALA A 130 15.19 -18.59 11.51
C ALA A 130 16.32 -18.08 10.60
N ALA A 131 15.96 -17.45 9.46
CA ALA A 131 16.94 -16.85 8.55
C ALA A 131 17.76 -15.73 9.21
N ARG A 132 17.11 -14.85 9.96
CA ARG A 132 17.79 -13.78 10.71
C ARG A 132 18.69 -14.32 11.82
N ALA A 133 18.23 -15.31 12.56
CA ALA A 133 19.06 -15.96 13.59
C ALA A 133 20.30 -16.62 12.98
N ALA A 134 20.16 -17.26 11.83
CA ALA A 134 21.28 -17.84 11.10
C ALA A 134 22.28 -16.77 10.61
N ALA A 135 21.79 -15.65 10.06
CA ALA A 135 22.63 -14.54 9.62
C ALA A 135 23.40 -13.89 10.78
N VAL A 136 22.78 -13.73 11.96
CA VAL A 136 23.46 -13.27 13.17
C VAL A 136 24.53 -14.26 13.61
N ALA A 137 24.23 -15.58 13.62
CA ALA A 137 25.21 -16.62 13.97
C ALA A 137 26.38 -16.69 12.99
N ALA A 138 26.15 -16.37 11.72
CA ALA A 138 27.18 -16.27 10.69
C ALA A 138 28.00 -14.96 10.77
N GLY A 139 27.60 -13.99 11.59
CA GLY A 139 28.25 -12.67 11.67
C GLY A 139 27.93 -11.74 10.50
N GLU A 140 26.90 -12.06 9.75
CA GLU A 140 26.43 -11.27 8.59
C GLU A 140 25.51 -10.10 9.02
N LEU A 141 24.90 -10.20 10.20
CA LEU A 141 24.03 -9.18 10.80
C LEU A 141 24.49 -8.89 12.23
N ASP A 142 24.53 -7.61 12.58
CA ASP A 142 24.72 -7.19 13.97
C ASP A 142 23.45 -7.51 14.81
N PRO A 143 23.59 -8.20 15.95
CA PRO A 143 22.46 -8.42 16.87
C PRO A 143 21.73 -7.13 17.26
N GLY A 144 22.42 -5.99 17.32
CA GLY A 144 21.84 -4.67 17.58
C GLY A 144 20.98 -4.12 16.43
N GLU A 145 21.29 -4.47 15.20
CA GLU A 145 20.53 -4.04 14.00
C GLU A 145 19.23 -4.82 13.82
N VAL A 146 19.14 -6.01 14.44
CA VAL A 146 17.92 -6.84 14.39
C VAL A 146 16.79 -6.25 15.27
N GLY A 147 17.05 -5.12 15.92
CA GLY A 147 16.07 -4.38 16.71
C GLY A 147 15.59 -5.15 17.96
N ASN A 148 14.43 -4.79 18.50
CA ASN A 148 13.82 -5.43 19.67
C ASN A 148 13.38 -6.90 19.48
N MET A 149 13.92 -7.60 18.49
CA MET A 149 13.63 -9.01 18.23
C MET A 149 14.43 -9.91 19.18
N HIS A 150 14.30 -9.66 20.46
CA HIS A 150 15.10 -10.29 21.52
C HIS A 150 14.95 -11.80 21.65
N ASP A 151 13.95 -12.39 21.02
CA ASP A 151 13.75 -13.83 21.13
C ASP A 151 13.26 -14.42 19.80
N ALA A 152 14.18 -15.00 19.05
CA ALA A 152 13.86 -15.70 17.80
C ALA A 152 12.91 -16.89 18.01
N SER A 153 12.78 -17.38 19.23
CA SER A 153 11.92 -18.53 19.58
C SER A 153 10.46 -18.14 19.82
N ARG A 154 10.15 -16.84 20.01
CA ARG A 154 8.80 -16.37 20.35
C ARG A 154 8.22 -15.51 19.23
N ARG A 155 6.98 -15.80 18.85
CA ARG A 155 6.18 -14.94 17.99
C ARG A 155 5.50 -13.85 18.80
N ARG A 156 5.53 -12.62 18.32
CA ARG A 156 4.74 -11.50 18.85
C ARG A 156 3.68 -11.13 17.83
N ILE A 157 2.43 -11.33 18.19
CA ILE A 157 1.30 -11.11 17.32
C ILE A 157 0.38 -10.09 17.99
N ALA A 158 -0.01 -9.05 17.25
CA ALA A 158 -1.06 -8.13 17.65
C ALA A 158 -2.38 -8.56 17.02
N VAL A 159 -3.45 -8.55 17.82
CA VAL A 159 -4.80 -8.82 17.33
C VAL A 159 -5.63 -7.55 17.52
N LEU A 160 -6.18 -7.04 16.44
CA LEU A 160 -7.05 -5.85 16.43
C LEU A 160 -8.50 -6.28 16.32
N GLU A 161 -9.31 -5.84 17.25
CA GLU A 161 -10.75 -6.12 17.29
C GLU A 161 -11.53 -4.83 17.52
N GLY A 162 -12.54 -4.56 16.69
CA GLY A 162 -13.45 -3.44 16.86
C GLY A 162 -12.82 -2.05 16.66
N ILE A 163 -11.67 -1.96 16.01
CA ILE A 163 -11.03 -0.66 15.70
C ILE A 163 -11.62 -0.13 14.41
N VAL A 164 -12.54 0.82 14.49
CA VAL A 164 -13.30 1.34 13.34
C VAL A 164 -12.70 2.58 12.68
N ASP A 165 -11.73 3.22 13.32
CA ASP A 165 -11.07 4.42 12.81
C ASP A 165 -9.79 4.04 12.06
N HIS A 166 -9.70 4.42 10.77
CA HIS A 166 -8.55 4.14 9.90
C HIS A 166 -7.25 4.75 10.44
N THR A 167 -7.33 5.94 11.05
CA THR A 167 -6.16 6.61 11.62
C THR A 167 -5.57 5.79 12.77
N ASN A 168 -6.45 5.22 13.61
CA ASN A 168 -6.03 4.36 14.72
C ASN A 168 -5.43 3.06 14.22
N VAL A 169 -6.03 2.41 13.24
CA VAL A 169 -5.46 1.20 12.62
C VAL A 169 -4.07 1.50 12.04
N GLY A 170 -3.94 2.55 11.25
CA GLY A 170 -2.65 2.96 10.71
C GLY A 170 -1.61 3.31 11.77
N ALA A 171 -2.02 3.94 12.91
CA ALA A 171 -1.13 4.23 14.02
C ALA A 171 -0.64 2.94 14.71
N ILE A 172 -1.55 1.97 14.90
CA ILE A 172 -1.22 0.68 15.51
C ILE A 172 -0.23 -0.09 14.62
N PHE A 173 -0.44 -0.14 13.30
CA PHE A 173 0.51 -0.79 12.39
C PHE A 173 1.90 -0.17 12.47
N ARG A 174 2.02 1.17 12.51
CA ARG A 174 3.30 1.85 12.69
C ARG A 174 3.96 1.51 14.02
N SER A 175 3.19 1.50 15.10
CA SER A 175 3.67 1.13 16.44
C SER A 175 4.10 -0.34 16.49
N ALA A 176 3.30 -1.23 15.91
CA ALA A 176 3.61 -2.65 15.82
C ALA A 176 4.95 -2.89 15.10
N ALA A 177 5.16 -2.23 13.96
CA ALA A 177 6.42 -2.30 13.22
C ALA A 177 7.60 -1.79 14.08
N ALA A 178 7.46 -0.64 14.74
CA ALA A 178 8.50 -0.06 15.61
C ALA A 178 8.83 -0.96 16.83
N MET A 179 7.83 -1.68 17.34
CA MET A 179 7.99 -2.60 18.47
C MET A 179 8.45 -4.00 18.06
N GLY A 180 8.64 -4.24 16.76
CA GLY A 180 9.03 -5.54 16.21
C GLY A 180 7.96 -6.61 16.41
N ILE A 181 6.69 -6.25 16.28
CA ILE A 181 5.59 -7.21 16.20
C ILE A 181 5.72 -7.98 14.87
N ASP A 182 5.66 -9.29 14.95
CA ASP A 182 5.91 -10.17 13.80
C ASP A 182 4.73 -10.24 12.84
N ALA A 183 3.49 -10.13 13.36
CA ALA A 183 2.28 -10.12 12.55
C ALA A 183 1.15 -9.33 13.25
N VAL A 184 0.27 -8.74 12.43
CA VAL A 184 -0.95 -8.09 12.89
C VAL A 184 -2.14 -8.80 12.29
N LEU A 185 -3.03 -9.31 13.13
CA LEU A 185 -4.29 -9.91 12.74
C LEU A 185 -5.41 -8.89 12.95
N VAL A 186 -6.25 -8.71 11.95
CA VAL A 186 -7.34 -7.74 11.98
C VAL A 186 -8.67 -8.50 11.83
N THR A 187 -9.57 -8.33 12.80
CA THR A 187 -10.89 -8.98 12.74
C THR A 187 -11.82 -8.27 11.75
N PRO A 188 -12.86 -8.94 11.23
CA PRO A 188 -13.84 -8.32 10.33
C PRO A 188 -14.61 -7.13 10.92
N THR A 189 -14.53 -6.92 12.23
CA THR A 189 -15.16 -5.80 12.95
C THR A 189 -14.31 -4.52 12.93
N CYS A 190 -13.07 -4.61 12.49
CA CYS A 190 -12.21 -3.44 12.28
C CYS A 190 -12.47 -2.79 10.93
N CYS A 191 -12.06 -1.51 10.80
CA CYS A 191 -11.90 -0.94 9.47
C CYS A 191 -10.79 -1.68 8.72
N ASP A 192 -10.90 -1.68 7.40
CA ASP A 192 -9.93 -2.33 6.54
C ASP A 192 -8.60 -1.58 6.56
N PRO A 193 -7.46 -2.25 6.72
CA PRO A 193 -6.15 -1.61 6.75
C PRO A 193 -5.61 -1.17 5.37
N LEU A 194 -6.29 -1.56 4.26
CA LEU A 194 -5.90 -1.28 2.88
C LEU A 194 -6.96 -0.48 2.14
#